data_2d979ca8fe2a94af7044dd0a7d1f5443
#
_entry.id   2d979ca8fe2a94af7044dd0a7d1f5443
#
_cell.length_a   1.000
_cell.length_b   1.000
_cell.length_c   1.000
_cell.angle_alpha   90.00
_cell.angle_beta   90.00
_cell.angle_gamma   90.00
#
_symmetry.space_group_name_H-M   'P 1'
#
loop_
_entity.id
_entity.type
_entity.pdbx_description
1 polymer ?
#
loop_
_entity_poly.entity_id
_entity_poly.type
_entity_poly.pdbx_seq_one_letter_code
_entity_poly.pdbx_strand_id
1 'polypeptide(L)'
;GVASGNDLVCKQLGMQVVLKEGYAATSPDLSPLVTKLRRARPDVILHTGYNPDITLFLRQAKEQGLKWDALIGHGAGHGQFDKLFATFKEDANLIMNVDPVAAQLLDPKTLKPGMGALTAEMIKRYKAEVKADEIPTHVSMGFNQTWILLNDVMPRAIKKYGGYDPESLRKAALETDIPEGGTIQGYGVKFFPPGHPMSGQNERSTPVVHQYSGNDTFIVWPKAIKSRDPVMPLPKGNSYAK
;
A
#
# COMPACT_ATOMS: atom_id res chain seq x y z
N GLY A 1 -15.13 2.64 -4.02
CA GLY A 1 -13.91 2.10 -3.45
C GLY A 1 -13.22 3.04 -2.47
N VAL A 2 -11.91 3.22 -2.61
CA VAL A 2 -11.04 3.94 -1.64
C VAL A 2 -11.56 5.33 -1.27
N ALA A 3 -11.88 6.17 -2.25
CA ALA A 3 -12.36 7.54 -2.00
C ALA A 3 -13.66 7.60 -1.19
N SER A 4 -14.55 6.61 -1.34
CA SER A 4 -15.79 6.58 -0.55
C SER A 4 -15.53 6.13 0.88
N GLY A 5 -14.60 5.20 1.08
CA GLY A 5 -14.15 4.79 2.42
C GLY A 5 -13.46 5.94 3.16
N ASN A 6 -12.56 6.65 2.49
CA ASN A 6 -11.89 7.83 3.05
C ASN A 6 -12.90 8.92 3.47
N ASP A 7 -13.87 9.24 2.62
CA ASP A 7 -14.92 10.23 2.92
C ASP A 7 -15.73 9.84 4.17
N LEU A 8 -16.12 8.57 4.26
CA LEU A 8 -16.86 8.05 5.43
C LEU A 8 -16.03 8.20 6.72
N VAL A 9 -14.79 7.75 6.72
CA VAL A 9 -13.91 7.77 7.90
C VAL A 9 -13.57 9.21 8.30
N CYS A 10 -13.27 10.09 7.34
CA CYS A 10 -13.04 11.50 7.62
C CYS A 10 -14.23 12.14 8.37
N LYS A 11 -15.45 11.87 7.92
CA LYS A 11 -16.67 12.35 8.59
C LYS A 11 -16.83 11.80 10.01
N GLN A 12 -16.57 10.50 10.19
CA GLN A 12 -16.61 9.86 11.51
C GLN A 12 -15.60 10.46 12.51
N LEU A 13 -14.43 10.90 12.00
CA LEU A 13 -13.38 11.53 12.78
C LEU A 13 -13.57 13.06 12.94
N GLY A 14 -14.66 13.61 12.42
CA GLY A 14 -14.92 15.06 12.48
C GLY A 14 -14.01 15.90 11.55
N MET A 15 -13.36 15.27 10.59
CA MET A 15 -12.53 15.96 9.60
C MET A 15 -13.40 16.57 8.50
N GLN A 16 -13.11 17.80 8.09
CA GLN A 16 -13.79 18.46 7.00
C GLN A 16 -13.21 17.99 5.65
N VAL A 17 -14.04 17.39 4.80
CA VAL A 17 -13.67 17.08 3.41
C VAL A 17 -13.93 18.32 2.56
N VAL A 18 -12.88 19.08 2.27
CA VAL A 18 -12.96 20.35 1.51
C VAL A 18 -13.03 20.16 0.00
N LEU A 19 -12.58 19.02 -0.52
CA LEU A 19 -12.69 18.64 -1.91
C LEU A 19 -12.70 17.12 -2.04
N LYS A 20 -13.57 16.61 -2.89
CA LYS A 20 -13.58 15.21 -3.35
C LYS A 20 -13.74 15.20 -4.84
N GLU A 21 -12.71 14.81 -5.56
CA GLU A 21 -12.66 14.88 -7.01
C GLU A 21 -12.04 13.59 -7.58
N GLY A 22 -12.58 13.13 -8.69
CA GLY A 22 -12.02 12.03 -9.47
C GLY A 22 -11.40 12.54 -10.77
N TYR A 23 -10.42 11.80 -11.28
CA TYR A 23 -9.79 12.09 -12.57
C TYR A 23 -9.48 10.78 -13.31
N ALA A 24 -9.27 10.87 -14.61
CA ALA A 24 -8.83 9.73 -15.40
C ALA A 24 -7.30 9.56 -15.24
N ALA A 25 -6.84 8.35 -14.90
CA ALA A 25 -5.41 8.05 -14.73
C ALA A 25 -4.59 8.26 -16.02
N THR A 26 -5.27 8.30 -17.17
CA THR A 26 -4.69 8.59 -18.49
C THR A 26 -4.77 10.07 -18.87
N SER A 27 -5.23 10.95 -17.98
CA SER A 27 -5.30 12.38 -18.24
C SER A 27 -3.90 12.94 -18.48
N PRO A 28 -3.68 13.66 -19.61
CA PRO A 28 -2.38 14.26 -19.91
C PRO A 28 -2.13 15.55 -19.12
N ASP A 29 -3.16 16.07 -18.46
CA ASP A 29 -3.09 17.33 -17.71
C ASP A 29 -4.00 17.27 -16.47
N LEU A 30 -3.42 17.51 -15.31
CA LEU A 30 -4.09 17.59 -14.00
C LEU A 30 -4.09 19.02 -13.43
N SER A 31 -3.63 20.02 -14.20
CA SER A 31 -3.59 21.43 -13.79
C SER A 31 -4.94 21.98 -13.31
N PRO A 32 -6.09 21.63 -13.93
CA PRO A 32 -7.40 22.04 -13.41
C PRO A 32 -7.71 21.47 -12.03
N LEU A 33 -7.34 20.20 -11.77
CA LEU A 33 -7.50 19.55 -10.47
C LEU A 33 -6.61 20.24 -9.42
N VAL A 34 -5.35 20.47 -9.73
CA VAL A 34 -4.40 21.17 -8.86
C VAL A 34 -4.90 22.57 -8.51
N THR A 35 -5.47 23.29 -9.48
CA THR A 35 -6.08 24.62 -9.25
C THR A 35 -7.26 24.55 -8.27
N LYS A 36 -8.12 23.54 -8.38
CA LYS A 36 -9.22 23.32 -7.42
C LYS A 36 -8.68 23.04 -6.01
N LEU A 37 -7.66 22.18 -5.89
CA LEU A 37 -7.01 21.86 -4.61
C LEU A 37 -6.38 23.11 -3.97
N ARG A 38 -5.69 23.94 -4.74
CA ARG A 38 -5.13 25.21 -4.24
C ARG A 38 -6.19 26.13 -3.66
N ARG A 39 -7.34 26.24 -4.32
CA ARG A 39 -8.47 27.06 -3.83
C ARG A 39 -9.09 26.46 -2.57
N ALA A 40 -9.17 25.15 -2.48
CA ALA A 40 -9.72 24.42 -1.34
C ALA A 40 -8.80 24.45 -0.11
N ARG A 41 -7.49 24.70 -0.28
CA ARG A 41 -6.47 24.77 0.79
C ARG A 41 -6.49 23.57 1.75
N PRO A 42 -6.39 22.33 1.28
CA PRO A 42 -6.40 21.17 2.14
C PRO A 42 -5.19 21.19 3.09
N ASP A 43 -5.36 20.68 4.32
CA ASP A 43 -4.24 20.40 5.22
C ASP A 43 -3.63 19.04 4.85
N VAL A 44 -4.48 18.05 4.56
CA VAL A 44 -4.07 16.71 4.17
C VAL A 44 -4.68 16.35 2.82
N ILE A 45 -3.88 15.73 1.96
CA ILE A 45 -4.33 15.18 0.68
C ILE A 45 -4.32 13.66 0.77
N LEU A 46 -5.47 13.03 0.56
CA LEU A 46 -5.60 11.59 0.37
C LEU A 46 -5.69 11.32 -1.14
N HIS A 47 -4.63 10.76 -1.72
CA HIS A 47 -4.50 10.61 -3.16
C HIS A 47 -4.39 9.14 -3.56
N THR A 48 -5.23 8.70 -4.49
CA THR A 48 -5.17 7.36 -5.08
C THR A 48 -4.82 7.48 -6.55
N GLY A 49 -3.78 6.76 -7.00
CA GLY A 49 -3.34 6.80 -8.39
C GLY A 49 -2.30 5.74 -8.73
N TYR A 50 -1.83 5.79 -9.96
CA TYR A 50 -0.77 4.94 -10.50
C TYR A 50 0.48 5.78 -10.79
N ASN A 51 1.57 5.13 -11.16
CA ASN A 51 2.85 5.83 -11.30
C ASN A 51 2.83 7.02 -12.29
N PRO A 52 2.24 6.93 -13.49
CA PRO A 52 2.24 8.04 -14.43
C PRO A 52 1.48 9.28 -13.94
N ASP A 53 0.27 9.07 -13.44
CA ASP A 53 -0.62 10.17 -13.00
C ASP A 53 -0.16 10.79 -11.67
N ILE A 54 0.41 9.99 -10.75
CA ILE A 54 1.01 10.52 -9.51
C ILE A 54 2.21 11.40 -9.83
N THR A 55 3.08 10.97 -10.74
CA THR A 55 4.23 11.76 -11.19
C THR A 55 3.78 13.08 -11.82
N LEU A 56 2.74 13.04 -12.67
CA LEU A 56 2.16 14.24 -13.27
C LEU A 56 1.56 15.17 -12.20
N PHE A 57 0.79 14.61 -11.27
CA PHE A 57 0.19 15.36 -10.17
C PHE A 57 1.23 16.10 -9.32
N LEU A 58 2.27 15.40 -8.86
CA LEU A 58 3.32 16.01 -8.04
C LEU A 58 4.06 17.12 -8.78
N ARG A 59 4.38 16.92 -10.07
CA ARG A 59 5.01 17.93 -10.90
C ARG A 59 4.15 19.18 -11.00
N GLN A 60 2.90 19.03 -11.40
CA GLN A 60 1.98 20.17 -11.58
C GLN A 60 1.59 20.82 -10.25
N ALA A 61 1.54 20.05 -9.17
CA ALA A 61 1.38 20.58 -7.81
C ALA A 61 2.53 21.52 -7.43
N LYS A 62 3.77 21.12 -7.73
CA LYS A 62 4.96 21.95 -7.50
C LYS A 62 4.94 23.20 -8.36
N GLU A 63 4.70 23.06 -9.66
CA GLU A 63 4.64 24.17 -10.62
C GLU A 63 3.60 25.23 -10.24
N GLN A 64 2.45 24.80 -9.75
CA GLN A 64 1.38 25.69 -9.32
C GLN A 64 1.48 26.13 -7.86
N GLY A 65 2.49 25.69 -7.10
CA GLY A 65 2.66 26.03 -5.69
C GLY A 65 1.54 25.51 -4.79
N LEU A 66 1.00 24.31 -5.06
CA LEU A 66 0.08 23.64 -4.17
C LEU A 66 0.84 23.19 -2.90
N LYS A 67 0.27 23.45 -1.73
CA LYS A 67 0.87 23.19 -0.43
C LYS A 67 -0.05 22.31 0.42
N TRP A 68 0.56 21.50 1.30
CA TRP A 68 -0.13 20.65 2.27
C TRP A 68 0.74 20.36 3.50
N ASP A 69 0.13 19.88 4.57
CA ASP A 69 0.83 19.42 5.75
C ASP A 69 1.24 17.94 5.61
N ALA A 70 0.42 17.14 4.93
CA ALA A 70 0.72 15.75 4.61
C ALA A 70 0.06 15.30 3.30
N LEU A 71 0.76 14.43 2.55
CA LEU A 71 0.22 13.67 1.44
C LEU A 71 0.23 12.19 1.81
N ILE A 72 -0.95 11.57 1.84
CA ILE A 72 -1.12 10.14 2.11
C ILE A 72 -1.63 9.48 0.85
N GLY A 73 -0.77 8.72 0.22
CA GLY A 73 -1.06 8.01 -1.01
C GLY A 73 -1.67 6.64 -0.78
N HIS A 74 -2.34 6.13 -1.80
CA HIS A 74 -2.78 4.75 -1.91
C HIS A 74 -2.64 4.30 -3.36
N GLY A 75 -2.18 3.07 -3.54
CA GLY A 75 -1.99 2.48 -4.86
C GLY A 75 -0.53 2.39 -5.29
N ALA A 76 -0.31 1.64 -6.37
CA ALA A 76 1.00 1.21 -6.82
C ALA A 76 2.00 2.35 -7.07
N GLY A 77 1.52 3.52 -7.48
CA GLY A 77 2.42 4.64 -7.79
C GLY A 77 3.08 5.24 -6.56
N HIS A 78 2.36 5.36 -5.45
CA HIS A 78 2.94 5.85 -4.20
C HIS A 78 3.83 4.79 -3.51
N GLY A 79 3.61 3.50 -3.78
CA GLY A 79 4.45 2.41 -3.28
C GLY A 79 5.79 2.23 -4.01
N GLN A 80 6.04 2.98 -5.08
CA GLN A 80 7.30 2.97 -5.85
C GLN A 80 8.14 4.20 -5.51
N PHE A 81 8.56 4.27 -4.25
CA PHE A 81 9.28 5.43 -3.73
C PHE A 81 10.60 5.70 -4.46
N ASP A 82 11.34 4.65 -4.83
CA ASP A 82 12.56 4.73 -5.62
C ASP A 82 12.37 5.57 -6.90
N LYS A 83 11.27 5.36 -7.61
CA LYS A 83 10.93 6.12 -8.81
C LYS A 83 10.52 7.57 -8.49
N LEU A 84 9.76 7.77 -7.42
CA LEU A 84 9.40 9.11 -6.98
C LEU A 84 10.66 9.89 -6.54
N PHE A 85 11.54 9.25 -5.77
CA PHE A 85 12.80 9.86 -5.34
C PHE A 85 13.74 10.15 -6.52
N ALA A 86 13.84 9.24 -7.49
CA ALA A 86 14.60 9.47 -8.70
C ALA A 86 14.15 10.73 -9.45
N THR A 87 12.82 11.00 -9.45
CA THR A 87 12.23 12.14 -10.17
C THR A 87 12.22 13.43 -9.34
N PHE A 88 11.84 13.36 -8.08
CA PHE A 88 11.55 14.54 -7.23
C PHE A 88 12.60 14.80 -6.16
N LYS A 89 13.58 13.89 -5.99
CA LYS A 89 14.64 14.00 -4.98
C LYS A 89 14.04 14.27 -3.59
N GLU A 90 14.57 15.25 -2.88
CA GLU A 90 14.16 15.59 -1.52
C GLU A 90 12.68 15.98 -1.40
N ASP A 91 12.05 16.41 -2.47
CA ASP A 91 10.62 16.75 -2.46
C ASP A 91 9.72 15.49 -2.34
N ALA A 92 10.23 14.31 -2.66
CA ALA A 92 9.52 13.06 -2.44
C ALA A 92 9.56 12.59 -0.97
N ASN A 93 10.43 13.17 -0.14
CA ASN A 93 10.53 12.82 1.27
C ASN A 93 9.22 13.12 2.00
N LEU A 94 8.93 12.26 2.96
CA LEU A 94 7.79 12.34 3.87
C LEU A 94 6.42 12.14 3.22
N ILE A 95 6.39 11.79 1.93
CA ILE A 95 5.17 11.21 1.34
C ILE A 95 4.85 9.92 2.10
N MET A 96 3.58 9.75 2.43
CA MET A 96 3.07 8.52 3.04
C MET A 96 2.36 7.66 2.00
N ASN A 97 2.37 6.35 2.21
CA ASN A 97 1.62 5.40 1.39
C ASN A 97 0.92 4.35 2.25
N VAL A 98 -0.34 4.11 1.96
CA VAL A 98 -1.15 3.05 2.57
C VAL A 98 -1.11 1.84 1.66
N ASP A 99 -0.47 0.77 2.12
CA ASP A 99 -0.34 -0.50 1.40
C ASP A 99 -0.17 -1.67 2.39
N PRO A 100 -0.27 -2.92 1.96
CA PRO A 100 0.27 -4.03 2.71
C PRO A 100 1.76 -3.85 2.97
N VAL A 101 2.25 -4.41 4.06
CA VAL A 101 3.66 -4.24 4.43
C VAL A 101 4.60 -4.88 3.40
N ALA A 102 5.70 -4.21 3.09
CA ALA A 102 6.82 -4.83 2.40
C ALA A 102 7.51 -5.82 3.35
N ALA A 103 7.66 -7.08 2.95
CA ALA A 103 8.13 -8.16 3.83
C ALA A 103 9.50 -7.88 4.46
N GLN A 104 10.36 -7.15 3.78
CA GLN A 104 11.69 -6.76 4.28
C GLN A 104 11.65 -5.81 5.49
N LEU A 105 10.53 -5.14 5.74
CA LEU A 105 10.38 -4.17 6.84
C LEU A 105 9.88 -4.82 8.15
N LEU A 106 9.49 -6.10 8.10
CA LEU A 106 9.03 -6.80 9.29
C LEU A 106 10.19 -7.40 10.07
N ASP A 107 10.08 -7.37 11.40
CA ASP A 107 10.94 -8.16 12.26
C ASP A 107 10.61 -9.65 12.07
N PRO A 108 11.56 -10.49 11.60
CA PRO A 108 11.34 -11.92 11.42
C PRO A 108 10.86 -12.66 12.69
N LYS A 109 11.15 -12.11 13.87
CA LYS A 109 10.70 -12.68 15.15
C LYS A 109 9.18 -12.60 15.35
N THR A 110 8.50 -11.72 14.64
CA THR A 110 7.03 -11.61 14.68
C THR A 110 6.34 -12.64 13.79
N LEU A 111 7.10 -13.36 12.97
CA LEU A 111 6.60 -14.32 12.01
C LEU A 111 6.57 -15.75 12.60
N LYS A 112 5.66 -16.58 12.12
CA LYS A 112 5.61 -18.00 12.44
C LYS A 112 6.86 -18.72 11.91
N PRO A 113 7.24 -19.88 12.52
CA PRO A 113 8.38 -20.66 12.07
C PRO A 113 8.38 -20.90 10.55
N GLY A 114 9.54 -20.70 9.93
CA GLY A 114 9.73 -20.86 8.51
C GLY A 114 9.45 -19.61 7.65
N MET A 115 8.57 -18.69 8.09
CA MET A 115 8.24 -17.50 7.32
C MET A 115 9.40 -16.51 7.20
N GLY A 116 10.19 -16.35 8.25
CA GLY A 116 11.41 -15.53 8.20
C GLY A 116 12.44 -16.06 7.20
N ALA A 117 12.66 -17.38 7.16
CA ALA A 117 13.54 -18.00 6.18
C ALA A 117 13.01 -17.86 4.75
N LEU A 118 11.70 -18.03 4.55
CA LEU A 118 11.05 -17.83 3.26
C LEU A 118 11.19 -16.37 2.78
N THR A 119 11.00 -15.42 3.69
CA THR A 119 11.22 -13.98 3.40
C THR A 119 12.65 -13.72 2.96
N ALA A 120 13.63 -14.23 3.69
CA ALA A 120 15.05 -14.04 3.37
C ALA A 120 15.41 -14.64 2.00
N GLU A 121 14.90 -15.82 1.66
CA GLU A 121 15.12 -16.45 0.37
C GLU A 121 14.45 -15.67 -0.78
N MET A 122 13.23 -15.20 -0.59
CA MET A 122 12.52 -14.35 -1.55
C MET A 122 13.32 -13.07 -1.83
N ILE A 123 13.78 -12.39 -0.78
CA ILE A 123 14.60 -11.17 -0.89
C ILE A 123 15.88 -11.44 -1.66
N LYS A 124 16.59 -12.51 -1.31
CA LYS A 124 17.85 -12.91 -1.96
C LYS A 124 17.65 -13.13 -3.45
N ARG A 125 16.64 -13.93 -3.84
CA ARG A 125 16.36 -14.24 -5.25
C ARG A 125 15.94 -13.00 -6.02
N TYR A 126 15.02 -12.22 -5.48
CA TYR A 126 14.57 -10.99 -6.13
C TYR A 126 15.73 -10.04 -6.43
N LYS A 127 16.57 -9.76 -5.44
CA LYS A 127 17.74 -8.87 -5.62
C LYS A 127 18.73 -9.41 -6.66
N ALA A 128 18.95 -10.71 -6.70
CA ALA A 128 19.84 -11.34 -7.67
C ALA A 128 19.32 -11.23 -9.11
N GLU A 129 18.01 -11.47 -9.31
CA GLU A 129 17.38 -11.47 -10.63
C GLU A 129 17.11 -10.06 -11.17
N VAL A 130 16.60 -9.17 -10.32
CA VAL A 130 16.18 -7.82 -10.73
C VAL A 130 17.29 -6.80 -10.59
N LYS A 131 18.39 -7.14 -9.88
CA LYS A 131 19.52 -6.24 -9.57
C LYS A 131 19.05 -4.92 -8.92
N ALA A 132 18.07 -5.03 -8.03
CA ALA A 132 17.50 -3.91 -7.28
C ALA A 132 17.88 -4.00 -5.80
N ASP A 133 18.15 -2.87 -5.18
CA ASP A 133 18.47 -2.80 -3.74
C ASP A 133 17.23 -2.88 -2.86
N GLU A 134 16.10 -2.39 -3.33
CA GLU A 134 14.83 -2.40 -2.62
C GLU A 134 13.81 -3.35 -3.24
N ILE A 135 12.89 -3.82 -2.39
CA ILE A 135 11.79 -4.67 -2.80
C ILE A 135 10.49 -3.87 -2.66
N PRO A 136 9.84 -3.50 -3.77
CA PRO A 136 8.54 -2.85 -3.72
C PRO A 136 7.51 -3.71 -2.98
N THR A 137 6.62 -3.07 -2.24
CA THR A 137 5.54 -3.73 -1.48
C THR A 137 4.76 -4.74 -2.34
N HIS A 138 4.46 -4.37 -3.58
CA HIS A 138 3.70 -5.20 -4.51
C HIS A 138 4.43 -6.50 -4.93
N VAL A 139 5.75 -6.54 -4.87
CA VAL A 139 6.54 -7.78 -5.05
C VAL A 139 6.26 -8.74 -3.90
N SER A 140 6.30 -8.24 -2.66
CA SER A 140 5.95 -9.05 -1.48
C SER A 140 4.51 -9.56 -1.56
N MET A 141 3.56 -8.73 -2.03
CA MET A 141 2.16 -9.14 -2.23
C MET A 141 2.04 -10.25 -3.27
N GLY A 142 2.63 -10.07 -4.46
CA GLY A 142 2.57 -11.05 -5.54
C GLY A 142 3.17 -12.39 -5.13
N PHE A 143 4.32 -12.35 -4.47
CA PHE A 143 4.94 -13.56 -3.93
C PHE A 143 4.04 -14.23 -2.88
N ASN A 144 3.53 -13.48 -1.92
CA ASN A 144 2.68 -13.99 -0.85
C ASN A 144 1.40 -14.66 -1.38
N GLN A 145 0.71 -14.00 -2.31
CA GLN A 145 -0.50 -14.53 -2.93
C GLN A 145 -0.22 -15.82 -3.70
N THR A 146 0.86 -15.85 -4.47
CA THR A 146 1.28 -17.04 -5.22
C THR A 146 1.68 -18.18 -4.26
N TRP A 147 2.41 -17.86 -3.20
CA TRP A 147 2.80 -18.86 -2.20
C TRP A 147 1.57 -19.50 -1.53
N ILE A 148 0.59 -18.69 -1.10
CA ILE A 148 -0.67 -19.17 -0.51
C ILE A 148 -1.43 -20.05 -1.51
N LEU A 149 -1.55 -19.59 -2.76
CA LEU A 149 -2.22 -20.36 -3.81
C LEU A 149 -1.57 -21.73 -3.98
N LEU A 150 -0.26 -21.80 -4.10
CA LEU A 150 0.47 -23.03 -4.42
C LEU A 150 0.64 -23.97 -3.21
N ASN A 151 0.72 -23.44 -1.98
CA ASN A 151 1.05 -24.24 -0.80
C ASN A 151 -0.14 -24.50 0.14
N ASP A 152 -1.25 -23.77 -0.02
CA ASP A 152 -2.47 -23.96 0.77
C ASP A 152 -3.68 -24.29 -0.10
N VAL A 153 -4.04 -23.41 -1.03
CA VAL A 153 -5.30 -23.49 -1.77
C VAL A 153 -5.30 -24.62 -2.78
N MET A 154 -4.31 -24.70 -3.67
CA MET A 154 -4.25 -25.73 -4.72
C MET A 154 -4.14 -27.15 -4.18
N PRO A 155 -3.27 -27.47 -3.21
CA PRO A 155 -3.20 -28.81 -2.63
C PRO A 155 -4.54 -29.23 -2.01
N ARG A 156 -5.22 -28.31 -1.32
CA ARG A 156 -6.57 -28.57 -0.76
C ARG A 156 -7.60 -28.79 -1.87
N ALA A 157 -7.58 -27.96 -2.93
CA ALA A 157 -8.50 -28.08 -4.05
C ALA A 157 -8.39 -29.44 -4.72
N ILE A 158 -7.17 -29.88 -5.04
CA ILE A 158 -6.91 -31.19 -5.66
C ILE A 158 -7.35 -32.32 -4.73
N LYS A 159 -6.92 -32.27 -3.49
CA LYS A 159 -7.18 -33.37 -2.52
C LYS A 159 -8.66 -33.51 -2.15
N LYS A 160 -9.37 -32.40 -1.93
CA LYS A 160 -10.72 -32.37 -1.37
C LYS A 160 -11.81 -32.24 -2.42
N TYR A 161 -11.53 -31.50 -3.50
CA TYR A 161 -12.50 -31.14 -4.54
C TYR A 161 -12.20 -31.79 -5.89
N GLY A 162 -11.09 -32.55 -6.00
CA GLY A 162 -10.77 -33.35 -7.18
C GLY A 162 -10.13 -32.58 -8.34
N GLY A 163 -9.82 -31.30 -8.19
CA GLY A 163 -9.22 -30.51 -9.26
C GLY A 163 -8.76 -29.11 -8.82
N TYR A 164 -8.31 -28.36 -9.84
CA TYR A 164 -7.89 -26.96 -9.67
C TYR A 164 -8.65 -26.03 -10.63
N ASP A 165 -9.83 -26.45 -11.08
CA ASP A 165 -10.77 -25.59 -11.77
C ASP A 165 -11.22 -24.42 -10.88
N PRO A 166 -11.78 -23.34 -11.43
CA PRO A 166 -12.14 -22.14 -10.66
C PRO A 166 -13.05 -22.40 -9.47
N GLU A 167 -13.99 -23.34 -9.59
CA GLU A 167 -14.93 -23.64 -8.51
C GLU A 167 -14.26 -24.44 -7.39
N SER A 168 -13.42 -25.42 -7.72
CA SER A 168 -12.61 -26.18 -6.75
C SER A 168 -11.64 -25.27 -6.01
N LEU A 169 -10.96 -24.35 -6.72
CA LEU A 169 -10.08 -23.34 -6.09
C LEU A 169 -10.86 -22.39 -5.20
N ARG A 170 -12.03 -21.90 -5.62
CA ARG A 170 -12.88 -21.02 -4.81
C ARG A 170 -13.31 -21.68 -3.51
N LYS A 171 -13.78 -22.92 -3.56
CA LYS A 171 -14.15 -23.70 -2.37
C LYS A 171 -12.97 -23.89 -1.43
N ALA A 172 -11.83 -24.26 -1.97
CA ALA A 172 -10.61 -24.47 -1.19
C ALA A 172 -10.12 -23.16 -0.55
N ALA A 173 -10.18 -22.03 -1.27
CA ALA A 173 -9.77 -20.72 -0.74
C ALA A 173 -10.66 -20.28 0.45
N LEU A 174 -11.97 -20.55 0.40
CA LEU A 174 -12.88 -20.25 1.52
C LEU A 174 -12.59 -21.04 2.81
N GLU A 175 -11.81 -22.10 2.71
CA GLU A 175 -11.35 -22.90 3.88
C GLU A 175 -9.94 -22.48 4.34
N THR A 176 -9.31 -21.50 3.71
CA THR A 176 -8.01 -21.01 4.14
C THR A 176 -8.12 -20.39 5.52
N ASP A 177 -7.28 -20.85 6.45
CA ASP A 177 -7.22 -20.34 7.82
C ASP A 177 -5.75 -20.28 8.29
N ILE A 178 -5.03 -19.29 7.75
CA ILE A 178 -3.65 -19.00 8.09
C ILE A 178 -3.63 -17.97 9.23
N PRO A 179 -3.01 -18.27 10.39
CA PRO A 179 -2.98 -17.35 11.51
C PRO A 179 -2.06 -16.14 11.27
N GLU A 180 -2.16 -15.15 12.15
CA GLU A 180 -1.24 -14.02 12.22
C GLU A 180 0.22 -14.52 12.31
N GLY A 181 1.11 -13.87 11.59
CA GLY A 181 2.50 -14.27 11.43
C GLY A 181 2.71 -15.42 10.43
N GLY A 182 1.66 -16.04 9.92
CA GLY A 182 1.71 -17.20 9.03
C GLY A 182 1.96 -16.87 7.55
N THR A 183 2.22 -15.63 7.22
CA THR A 183 2.64 -15.18 5.87
C THR A 183 3.88 -14.32 5.96
N ILE A 184 4.56 -14.13 4.83
CA ILE A 184 5.74 -13.24 4.77
C ILE A 184 5.40 -11.75 5.00
N GLN A 185 4.12 -11.39 4.91
CA GLN A 185 3.63 -10.03 5.19
C GLN A 185 3.07 -9.87 6.60
N GLY A 186 3.19 -10.90 7.45
CA GLY A 186 2.85 -10.85 8.86
C GLY A 186 1.38 -11.02 9.19
N TYR A 187 0.46 -10.65 8.30
CA TYR A 187 -0.98 -10.89 8.51
C TYR A 187 -1.38 -12.33 8.17
N GLY A 188 -2.44 -12.81 8.79
CA GLY A 188 -3.05 -14.09 8.48
C GLY A 188 -3.94 -14.04 7.23
N VAL A 189 -4.48 -15.21 6.85
CA VAL A 189 -5.43 -15.29 5.73
C VAL A 189 -6.65 -16.08 6.12
N LYS A 190 -7.81 -15.44 6.03
CA LYS A 190 -9.12 -16.05 6.13
C LYS A 190 -10.13 -15.19 5.37
N PHE A 191 -10.90 -15.79 4.50
CA PHE A 191 -11.80 -15.03 3.64
C PHE A 191 -13.19 -14.94 4.24
N PHE A 192 -13.81 -13.76 4.13
CA PHE A 192 -15.23 -13.61 4.46
C PHE A 192 -16.08 -14.53 3.59
N PRO A 193 -17.06 -15.25 4.20
CA PRO A 193 -17.87 -16.23 3.49
C PRO A 193 -18.82 -15.59 2.47
N PRO A 194 -19.36 -16.38 1.53
CA PRO A 194 -20.46 -15.95 0.66
C PRO A 194 -21.62 -15.39 1.47
N GLY A 195 -22.24 -14.31 0.98
CA GLY A 195 -23.33 -13.61 1.66
C GLY A 195 -22.89 -12.52 2.65
N HIS A 196 -21.60 -12.47 3.04
CA HIS A 196 -21.07 -11.36 3.82
C HIS A 196 -20.88 -10.11 2.93
N PRO A 197 -21.14 -8.86 3.41
CA PRO A 197 -20.89 -7.64 2.62
C PRO A 197 -19.46 -7.52 2.07
N MET A 198 -18.48 -8.11 2.77
CA MET A 198 -17.06 -8.18 2.39
C MET A 198 -16.67 -9.53 1.79
N SER A 199 -17.62 -10.30 1.27
CA SER A 199 -17.38 -11.64 0.73
C SER A 199 -16.15 -11.71 -0.17
N GLY A 200 -15.27 -12.68 0.07
CA GLY A 200 -14.03 -12.89 -0.68
C GLY A 200 -12.87 -11.98 -0.29
N GLN A 201 -13.07 -11.00 0.59
CA GLN A 201 -11.97 -10.22 1.16
C GLN A 201 -11.29 -11.00 2.30
N ASN A 202 -10.00 -10.77 2.48
CA ASN A 202 -9.27 -11.33 3.62
C ASN A 202 -9.61 -10.56 4.91
N GLU A 203 -10.28 -11.20 5.88
CA GLU A 203 -10.67 -10.56 7.15
C GLU A 203 -9.47 -10.26 8.07
N ARG A 204 -8.31 -10.90 7.81
CA ARG A 204 -7.06 -10.72 8.59
C ARG A 204 -6.07 -9.78 7.91
N SER A 205 -6.44 -9.19 6.79
CA SER A 205 -5.59 -8.25 6.06
C SER A 205 -5.48 -6.94 6.84
N THR A 206 -4.25 -6.53 7.13
CA THR A 206 -3.97 -5.27 7.81
C THR A 206 -3.06 -4.44 6.92
N PRO A 207 -3.53 -3.30 6.40
CA PRO A 207 -2.65 -2.35 5.72
C PRO A 207 -1.73 -1.66 6.73
N VAL A 208 -0.65 -1.10 6.23
CA VAL A 208 0.23 -0.23 7.00
C VAL A 208 0.32 1.14 6.34
N VAL A 209 0.72 2.14 7.10
CA VAL A 209 1.14 3.43 6.55
C VAL A 209 2.66 3.47 6.57
N HIS A 210 3.23 3.54 5.39
CA HIS A 210 4.66 3.80 5.20
C HIS A 210 4.89 5.31 5.10
N GLN A 211 6.05 5.78 5.56
CA GLN A 211 6.55 7.11 5.26
C GLN A 211 7.99 7.01 4.78
N TYR A 212 8.33 7.76 3.75
CA TYR A 212 9.63 7.76 3.13
C TYR A 212 10.52 8.85 3.71
N SER A 213 11.81 8.58 3.87
CA SER A 213 12.78 9.58 4.34
C SER A 213 14.17 9.22 3.81
N GLY A 214 14.69 10.04 2.92
CA GLY A 214 15.91 9.71 2.19
C GLY A 214 15.71 8.49 1.31
N ASN A 215 16.55 7.48 1.46
CA ASN A 215 16.42 6.19 0.78
C ASN A 215 15.74 5.11 1.62
N ASP A 216 15.17 5.49 2.78
CA ASP A 216 14.58 4.55 3.71
C ASP A 216 13.06 4.65 3.73
N THR A 217 12.43 3.52 3.99
CA THR A 217 10.99 3.38 4.20
C THR A 217 10.73 2.97 5.63
N PHE A 218 9.83 3.68 6.30
CA PHE A 218 9.46 3.43 7.69
C PHE A 218 7.99 3.10 7.81
N ILE A 219 7.65 2.14 8.69
CA ILE A 219 6.27 1.91 9.09
C ILE A 219 5.94 2.93 10.18
N VAL A 220 4.95 3.79 9.93
CA VAL A 220 4.49 4.80 10.88
C VAL A 220 3.14 4.46 11.51
N TRP A 221 2.41 3.50 10.94
CA TRP A 221 1.17 2.94 11.47
C TRP A 221 0.97 1.51 10.96
N PRO A 222 0.36 0.58 11.73
CA PRO A 222 -0.21 0.72 13.07
C PRO A 222 0.86 0.76 14.17
N LYS A 223 0.45 1.27 15.34
CA LYS A 223 1.35 1.46 16.50
C LYS A 223 2.08 0.18 16.92
N ALA A 224 1.44 -0.98 16.77
CA ALA A 224 1.99 -2.26 17.18
C ALA A 224 3.29 -2.66 16.45
N ILE A 225 3.46 -2.23 15.20
CA ILE A 225 4.61 -2.57 14.35
C ILE A 225 5.33 -1.35 13.78
N LYS A 226 4.99 -0.13 14.24
CA LYS A 226 5.66 1.09 13.77
C LYS A 226 7.14 1.06 14.08
N SER A 227 7.97 1.50 13.14
CA SER A 227 9.41 1.65 13.32
C SER A 227 9.82 3.08 13.69
N ARG A 228 8.95 4.07 13.43
CA ARG A 228 9.12 5.47 13.87
C ARG A 228 7.78 6.20 13.92
N ASP A 229 7.77 7.37 14.56
CA ASP A 229 6.60 8.27 14.51
C ASP A 229 6.51 8.97 13.16
N PRO A 230 5.30 9.27 12.64
CA PRO A 230 5.15 10.03 11.42
C PRO A 230 5.67 11.45 11.61
N VAL A 231 6.33 11.97 10.58
CA VAL A 231 6.72 13.37 10.49
C VAL A 231 5.65 14.13 9.74
N MET A 232 4.87 14.91 10.45
CA MET A 232 3.87 15.83 9.89
C MET A 232 3.59 16.95 10.92
N PRO A 233 3.34 18.21 10.48
CA PRO A 233 3.33 18.68 9.10
C PRO A 233 4.69 18.57 8.41
N LEU A 234 4.72 18.74 7.07
CA LEU A 234 5.97 18.80 6.32
C LEU A 234 6.87 19.91 6.86
N PRO A 235 8.17 19.66 7.05
CA PRO A 235 9.11 20.66 7.52
C PRO A 235 9.30 21.77 6.50
N LYS A 236 9.57 22.97 6.99
CA LYS A 236 9.98 24.12 6.15
C LYS A 236 11.19 23.72 5.32
N GLY A 237 11.14 24.00 4.01
CA GLY A 237 12.17 23.61 3.05
C GLY A 237 11.74 22.51 2.08
N ASN A 238 10.72 21.70 2.41
CA ASN A 238 10.07 20.85 1.43
C ASN A 238 9.23 21.73 0.48
N SER A 239 9.32 21.48 -0.84
CA SER A 239 8.63 22.30 -1.86
C SER A 239 7.11 22.31 -1.71
N TYR A 240 6.52 21.35 -1.01
CA TYR A 240 5.08 21.25 -0.78
C TYR A 240 4.65 21.73 0.62
N ALA A 241 5.57 22.09 1.50
CA ALA A 241 5.24 22.56 2.86
C ALA A 241 4.47 23.88 2.82
N LYS A 242 3.50 24.03 3.75
CA LYS A 242 2.80 25.29 4.03
C LYS A 242 3.70 26.34 4.63
#